data_88dd41f21fbf0450909a24f5d21d92d5
#
_entry.id   88dd41f21fbf0450909a24f5d21d92d5
#
_cell.length_a   1.000
_cell.length_b   1.000
_cell.length_c   1.000
_cell.angle_alpha   90.00
_cell.angle_beta   90.00
_cell.angle_gamma   90.00
#
_symmetry.space_group_name_H-M   'P 1'
#
loop_
_entity.id
_entity.type
_entity.pdbx_description
1 polymer ?
#
loop_
_entity_poly.entity_id
_entity_poly.type
_entity_poly.pdbx_seq_one_letter_code
_entity_poly.pdbx_strand_id
1 'polypeptide(L)'
;YHNVPRMLGAVPVTYSLKEENGYQMDLAELRSKVTDKTKAVVIITPNNPTGGVLSQDTLQGLADLAIEKDLLVISDEVYERLIYDGEKHISIASLPGMKERTFTMNGMSKAYSMTGWRLGYVAAPEAYIAVLNKFHQHNTTCAPSFVQTASVAALRDEKNEVNDMVKEYQRRRDYAVKAINDIPGLSCLCPKGAFYIFINCKSLGKPSAELASYLLDEAKI
;
A
#
# COMPACT_ATOMS: atom_id res chain seq x y z
N TYR A 1 -5.46 -7.91 -4.44
CA TYR A 1 -6.74 -7.25 -4.73
C TYR A 1 -7.40 -7.67 -6.06
N HIS A 2 -6.81 -8.57 -6.86
CA HIS A 2 -7.40 -9.02 -8.11
C HIS A 2 -8.18 -10.33 -7.97
N ASN A 3 -7.60 -11.32 -7.26
CA ASN A 3 -8.12 -12.69 -7.28
C ASN A 3 -9.42 -12.82 -6.49
N VAL A 4 -9.47 -12.30 -5.27
CA VAL A 4 -10.66 -12.41 -4.42
C VAL A 4 -11.89 -11.73 -5.05
N PRO A 5 -11.80 -10.47 -5.55
CA PRO A 5 -12.93 -9.89 -6.28
C PRO A 5 -13.39 -10.71 -7.48
N ARG A 6 -12.46 -11.28 -8.27
CA ARG A 6 -12.82 -12.17 -9.40
C ARG A 6 -13.57 -13.42 -8.95
N MET A 7 -13.15 -14.05 -7.86
CA MET A 7 -13.83 -15.21 -7.30
C MET A 7 -15.27 -14.88 -6.85
N LEU A 8 -15.53 -13.62 -6.51
CA LEU A 8 -16.84 -13.10 -6.13
C LEU A 8 -17.64 -12.50 -7.29
N GLY A 9 -17.17 -12.69 -8.54
CA GLY A 9 -17.85 -12.20 -9.74
C GLY A 9 -17.62 -10.74 -10.08
N ALA A 10 -16.75 -10.03 -9.37
CA ALA A 10 -16.37 -8.66 -9.73
C ALA A 10 -15.32 -8.66 -10.85
N VAL A 11 -15.28 -7.57 -11.61
CA VAL A 11 -14.30 -7.35 -12.69
C VAL A 11 -13.30 -6.30 -12.26
N PRO A 12 -12.07 -6.70 -11.85
CA PRO A 12 -11.01 -5.74 -11.55
C PRO A 12 -10.55 -5.03 -12.83
N VAL A 13 -10.56 -3.71 -12.81
CA VAL A 13 -10.02 -2.85 -13.87
C VAL A 13 -8.80 -2.12 -13.31
N THR A 14 -7.65 -2.27 -13.97
CA THR A 14 -6.40 -1.68 -13.51
C THR A 14 -6.21 -0.28 -14.04
N TYR A 15 -5.58 0.58 -13.23
CA TYR A 15 -4.97 1.84 -13.63
C TYR A 15 -3.45 1.76 -13.42
N SER A 16 -2.72 2.61 -14.15
CA SER A 16 -1.26 2.55 -14.16
C SER A 16 -0.66 3.44 -13.08
N LEU A 17 0.40 2.96 -12.44
CA LEU A 17 1.34 3.78 -11.68
C LEU A 17 2.64 3.83 -12.47
N LYS A 18 2.99 5.00 -12.99
CA LYS A 18 4.13 5.17 -13.90
C LYS A 18 5.32 5.78 -13.18
N GLU A 19 6.51 5.33 -13.54
CA GLU A 19 7.78 5.83 -12.99
C GLU A 19 7.95 7.33 -13.29
N GLU A 20 7.56 7.77 -14.49
CA GLU A 20 7.73 9.14 -14.98
C GLU A 20 7.00 10.18 -14.13
N ASN A 21 5.94 9.77 -13.42
CA ASN A 21 5.19 10.65 -12.51
C ASN A 21 5.40 10.30 -11.02
N GLY A 22 6.50 9.59 -10.69
CA GLY A 22 6.79 9.19 -9.31
C GLY A 22 5.80 8.18 -8.73
N TYR A 23 5.20 7.37 -9.59
CA TYR A 23 4.17 6.39 -9.23
C TYR A 23 2.90 7.00 -8.61
N GLN A 24 2.61 8.27 -8.94
CA GLN A 24 1.33 8.88 -8.60
C GLN A 24 0.22 8.29 -9.49
N MET A 25 -1.01 8.31 -8.99
CA MET A 25 -2.19 7.92 -9.74
C MET A 25 -2.48 8.96 -10.84
N ASP A 26 -2.68 8.49 -12.06
CA ASP A 26 -3.20 9.32 -13.14
C ASP A 26 -4.73 9.42 -13.01
N LEU A 27 -5.20 10.55 -12.50
CA LEU A 27 -6.62 10.78 -12.26
C LEU A 27 -7.45 10.84 -13.54
N ALA A 28 -6.84 11.26 -14.67
CA ALA A 28 -7.53 11.28 -15.96
C ALA A 28 -7.72 9.85 -16.48
N GLU A 29 -6.68 9.00 -16.38
CA GLU A 29 -6.78 7.58 -16.69
C GLU A 29 -7.83 6.91 -15.80
N LEU A 30 -7.78 7.13 -14.47
CA LEU A 30 -8.73 6.55 -13.54
C LEU A 30 -10.16 6.94 -13.89
N ARG A 31 -10.41 8.24 -14.11
CA ARG A 31 -11.74 8.76 -14.46
C ARG A 31 -12.27 8.13 -15.75
N SER A 32 -11.43 7.92 -16.76
CA SER A 32 -11.82 7.30 -18.02
C SER A 32 -12.26 5.83 -17.89
N LYS A 33 -11.84 5.16 -16.81
CA LYS A 33 -12.15 3.75 -16.53
C LYS A 33 -13.35 3.56 -15.60
N VAL A 34 -13.80 4.63 -14.94
CA VAL A 34 -14.98 4.58 -14.07
C VAL A 34 -16.25 4.53 -14.93
N THR A 35 -17.14 3.61 -14.60
CA THR A 35 -18.45 3.44 -15.22
C THR A 35 -19.54 3.31 -14.15
N ASP A 36 -20.80 3.30 -14.55
CA ASP A 36 -21.94 3.09 -13.62
C ASP A 36 -21.88 1.73 -12.90
N LYS A 37 -21.08 0.79 -13.40
CA LYS A 37 -20.84 -0.50 -12.74
C LYS A 37 -19.72 -0.46 -11.73
N THR A 38 -18.92 0.59 -11.70
CA THR A 38 -17.80 0.73 -10.75
C THR A 38 -18.34 0.91 -9.34
N LYS A 39 -17.85 0.14 -8.38
CA LYS A 39 -18.29 0.19 -6.98
C LYS A 39 -17.23 0.72 -6.03
N ALA A 40 -15.96 0.43 -6.34
CA ALA A 40 -14.88 0.82 -5.45
C ALA A 40 -13.58 1.09 -6.21
N VAL A 41 -12.73 1.91 -5.62
CA VAL A 41 -11.34 2.09 -6.01
C VAL A 41 -10.45 1.55 -4.88
N VAL A 42 -9.43 0.78 -5.24
CA VAL A 42 -8.42 0.28 -4.29
C VAL A 42 -7.15 1.10 -4.45
N ILE A 43 -6.65 1.63 -3.36
CA ILE A 43 -5.34 2.31 -3.29
C ILE A 43 -4.45 1.63 -2.25
N ILE A 44 -3.14 1.70 -2.47
CA ILE A 44 -2.12 1.22 -1.55
C ILE A 44 -1.13 2.37 -1.38
N THR A 45 -1.06 2.95 -0.18
CA THR A 45 -0.16 4.08 0.09
C THR A 45 0.32 4.07 1.54
N PRO A 46 1.64 4.01 1.77
CA PRO A 46 2.76 3.81 0.83
C PRO A 46 2.65 2.52 0.02
N ASN A 47 3.07 2.55 -1.24
CA ASN A 47 2.78 1.50 -2.21
C ASN A 47 3.74 0.31 -2.13
N ASN A 48 3.21 -0.87 -2.21
CA ASN A 48 3.92 -2.11 -2.51
C ASN A 48 3.60 -2.47 -3.98
N PRO A 49 4.60 -2.54 -4.92
CA PRO A 49 6.05 -2.60 -4.66
C PRO A 49 6.84 -1.31 -4.95
N THR A 50 6.21 -0.18 -5.29
CA THR A 50 6.93 0.98 -5.84
C THR A 50 7.58 1.87 -4.77
N GLY A 51 7.13 1.77 -3.51
CA GLY A 51 7.53 2.69 -2.45
C GLY A 51 6.98 4.12 -2.62
N GLY A 52 6.10 4.34 -3.60
CA GLY A 52 5.44 5.62 -3.82
C GLY A 52 4.46 5.98 -2.71
N VAL A 53 4.39 7.26 -2.36
CA VAL A 53 3.42 7.82 -1.42
C VAL A 53 2.52 8.76 -2.20
N LEU A 54 1.20 8.55 -2.13
CA LEU A 54 0.26 9.40 -2.84
C LEU A 54 0.27 10.81 -2.25
N SER A 55 0.39 11.82 -3.11
CA SER A 55 0.36 13.21 -2.73
C SER A 55 -1.03 13.67 -2.27
N GLN A 56 -1.07 14.78 -1.53
CA GLN A 56 -2.33 15.40 -1.12
C GLN A 56 -3.22 15.72 -2.33
N ASP A 57 -2.64 16.25 -3.41
CA ASP A 57 -3.40 16.60 -4.62
C ASP A 57 -3.99 15.35 -5.30
N THR A 58 -3.22 14.26 -5.37
CA THR A 58 -3.70 12.97 -5.89
C THR A 58 -4.84 12.42 -5.04
N LEU A 59 -4.69 12.47 -3.71
CA LEU A 59 -5.73 11.99 -2.79
C LEU A 59 -7.00 12.88 -2.86
N GLN A 60 -6.84 14.20 -2.98
CA GLN A 60 -7.98 15.11 -3.13
C GLN A 60 -8.72 14.84 -4.44
N GLY A 61 -8.01 14.71 -5.56
CA GLY A 61 -8.65 14.40 -6.84
C GLY A 61 -9.35 13.03 -6.86
N LEU A 62 -8.81 12.03 -6.17
CA LEU A 62 -9.50 10.76 -5.95
C LEU A 62 -10.75 10.94 -5.07
N ALA A 63 -10.66 11.73 -4.00
CA ALA A 63 -11.80 12.01 -3.12
C ALA A 63 -12.93 12.68 -3.89
N ASP A 64 -12.61 13.70 -4.69
CA ASP A 64 -13.60 14.40 -5.52
C ASP A 64 -14.29 13.44 -6.50
N LEU A 65 -13.53 12.57 -7.16
CA LEU A 65 -14.06 11.55 -8.05
C LEU A 65 -14.94 10.53 -7.31
N ALA A 66 -14.50 10.07 -6.14
CA ALA A 66 -15.24 9.10 -5.34
C ALA A 66 -16.57 9.66 -4.83
N ILE A 67 -16.61 10.95 -4.47
CA ILE A 67 -17.83 11.65 -4.07
C ILE A 67 -18.76 11.83 -5.29
N GLU A 68 -18.23 12.33 -6.42
CA GLU A 68 -18.99 12.55 -7.65
C GLU A 68 -19.66 11.28 -8.17
N LYS A 69 -18.96 10.15 -8.11
CA LYS A 69 -19.41 8.86 -8.67
C LYS A 69 -19.96 7.90 -7.63
N ASP A 70 -20.14 8.35 -6.40
CA ASP A 70 -20.58 7.54 -5.25
C ASP A 70 -19.80 6.23 -5.10
N LEU A 71 -18.47 6.32 -5.17
CA LEU A 71 -17.58 5.16 -5.06
C LEU A 71 -17.14 4.93 -3.62
N LEU A 72 -16.94 3.69 -3.27
CA LEU A 72 -16.21 3.28 -2.07
C LEU A 72 -14.70 3.34 -2.34
N VAL A 73 -13.91 3.59 -1.30
CA VAL A 73 -12.46 3.51 -1.38
C VAL A 73 -11.95 2.46 -0.40
N ILE A 74 -11.13 1.54 -0.89
CA ILE A 74 -10.39 0.58 -0.06
C ILE A 74 -8.95 1.09 -0.02
N SER A 75 -8.53 1.60 1.13
CA SER A 75 -7.20 2.18 1.34
C SER A 75 -6.35 1.23 2.18
N ASP A 76 -5.35 0.62 1.56
CA ASP A 76 -4.34 -0.19 2.26
C ASP A 76 -3.21 0.73 2.72
N GLU A 77 -3.16 0.97 4.03
CA GLU A 77 -2.25 1.90 4.69
C GLU A 77 -1.25 1.18 5.61
N VAL A 78 -1.03 -0.12 5.38
CA VAL A 78 -0.19 -0.96 6.26
C VAL A 78 1.25 -0.45 6.41
N TYR A 79 1.72 0.41 5.50
CA TYR A 79 3.04 1.03 5.53
C TYR A 79 3.03 2.50 6.01
N GLU A 80 1.95 3.01 6.55
CA GLU A 80 1.76 4.43 6.93
C GLU A 80 2.87 5.02 7.81
N ARG A 81 3.47 4.19 8.70
CA ARG A 81 4.57 4.59 9.59
C ARG A 81 5.94 4.48 8.94
N LEU A 82 6.07 3.80 7.82
CA LEU A 82 7.32 3.63 7.08
C LEU A 82 7.43 4.70 6.00
N ILE A 83 7.75 5.91 6.41
CA ILE A 83 7.83 7.12 5.58
C ILE A 83 9.18 7.78 5.83
N TYR A 84 9.79 8.31 4.78
CA TYR A 84 11.14 8.85 4.77
C TYR A 84 11.19 10.32 4.39
N ASP A 85 12.33 10.97 4.63
CA ASP A 85 12.65 12.33 4.17
C ASP A 85 11.67 13.41 4.67
N GLY A 86 11.01 13.18 5.81
CA GLY A 86 10.03 14.12 6.35
C GLY A 86 8.70 14.16 5.61
N GLU A 87 8.48 13.26 4.65
CA GLU A 87 7.18 13.06 4.03
C GLU A 87 6.10 12.73 5.08
N LYS A 88 4.85 12.96 4.73
CA LYS A 88 3.72 12.65 5.61
C LYS A 88 2.74 11.74 4.89
N HIS A 89 2.36 10.67 5.58
CA HIS A 89 1.21 9.89 5.15
C HIS A 89 -0.08 10.67 5.42
N ILE A 90 -0.97 10.69 4.45
CA ILE A 90 -2.31 11.24 4.57
C ILE A 90 -3.29 10.10 4.30
N SER A 91 -4.09 9.75 5.30
CA SER A 91 -5.20 8.82 5.09
C SER A 91 -6.30 9.53 4.30
N ILE A 92 -6.74 8.93 3.20
CA ILE A 92 -7.84 9.48 2.41
C ILE A 92 -9.13 9.61 3.22
N ALA A 93 -9.32 8.76 4.23
CA ALA A 93 -10.46 8.81 5.13
C ALA A 93 -10.51 10.10 5.96
N SER A 94 -9.40 10.85 6.07
CA SER A 94 -9.35 12.14 6.77
C SER A 94 -9.84 13.32 5.95
N LEU A 95 -9.99 13.14 4.62
CA LEU A 95 -10.49 14.19 3.74
C LEU A 95 -12.01 14.35 3.87
N PRO A 96 -12.55 15.56 3.65
CA PRO A 96 -13.98 15.81 3.74
C PRO A 96 -14.80 14.86 2.86
N GLY A 97 -15.87 14.27 3.39
CA GLY A 97 -16.76 13.34 2.69
C GLY A 97 -16.20 11.95 2.40
N MET A 98 -15.00 11.64 2.90
CA MET A 98 -14.36 10.34 2.65
C MET A 98 -14.51 9.34 3.79
N LYS A 99 -14.72 9.80 5.02
CA LYS A 99 -14.93 8.90 6.17
C LYS A 99 -16.08 7.94 5.97
N GLU A 100 -17.15 8.40 5.33
CA GLU A 100 -18.40 7.66 5.13
C GLU A 100 -18.31 6.61 4.02
N ARG A 101 -17.21 6.61 3.24
CA ARG A 101 -17.02 5.74 2.07
C ARG A 101 -15.69 5.03 1.99
N THR A 102 -14.85 5.15 3.03
CA THR A 102 -13.51 4.55 3.04
C THR A 102 -13.43 3.36 3.99
N PHE A 103 -12.78 2.31 3.50
CA PHE A 103 -12.30 1.18 4.29
C PHE A 103 -10.78 1.36 4.44
N THR A 104 -10.35 1.86 5.58
CA THR A 104 -8.92 1.99 5.89
C THR A 104 -8.41 0.68 6.49
N MET A 105 -7.53 0.00 5.78
CA MET A 105 -6.92 -1.24 6.20
C MET A 105 -5.52 -0.97 6.73
N ASN A 106 -5.20 -1.52 7.89
CA ASN A 106 -3.90 -1.40 8.51
C ASN A 106 -3.58 -2.65 9.35
N GLY A 107 -2.39 -2.72 9.93
CA GLY A 107 -1.99 -3.88 10.73
C GLY A 107 -0.66 -3.73 11.42
N MET A 108 -0.38 -4.70 12.28
CA MET A 108 0.80 -4.71 13.13
C MET A 108 2.05 -5.24 12.41
N SER A 109 1.86 -5.86 11.24
CA SER A 109 2.91 -6.64 10.57
C SER A 109 4.14 -5.81 10.17
N LYS A 110 3.95 -4.55 9.74
CA LYS A 110 5.01 -3.76 9.11
C LYS A 110 5.63 -2.76 10.07
N ALA A 111 4.86 -1.77 10.50
CA ALA A 111 5.35 -0.74 11.41
C ALA A 111 5.88 -1.29 12.75
N TYR A 112 5.35 -2.43 13.20
CA TYR A 112 5.71 -3.01 14.50
C TYR A 112 6.48 -4.34 14.37
N SER A 113 6.92 -4.70 13.16
CA SER A 113 7.68 -5.94 12.87
C SER A 113 6.98 -7.22 13.37
N MET A 114 5.64 -7.23 13.39
CA MET A 114 4.81 -8.31 13.94
C MET A 114 4.17 -9.17 12.84
N THR A 115 4.92 -9.53 11.80
CA THR A 115 4.39 -10.31 10.67
C THR A 115 3.83 -11.66 11.08
N GLY A 116 4.53 -12.41 11.95
CA GLY A 116 4.13 -13.71 12.46
C GLY A 116 2.95 -13.68 13.43
N TRP A 117 2.62 -12.51 14.00
CA TRP A 117 1.53 -12.36 14.96
C TRP A 117 0.14 -12.35 14.31
N ARG A 118 0.07 -12.13 13.00
CA ARG A 118 -1.14 -12.22 12.17
C ARG A 118 -2.29 -11.32 12.64
N LEU A 119 -2.04 -10.07 12.93
CA LEU A 119 -3.06 -9.09 13.31
C LEU A 119 -3.09 -7.91 12.35
N GLY A 120 -4.27 -7.60 11.86
CA GLY A 120 -4.64 -6.40 11.14
C GLY A 120 -6.01 -5.90 11.59
N TYR A 121 -6.38 -4.72 11.13
CA TYR A 121 -7.68 -4.12 11.42
C TYR A 121 -8.18 -3.30 10.23
N VAL A 122 -9.49 -3.08 10.21
CA VAL A 122 -10.18 -2.25 9.24
C VAL A 122 -11.00 -1.22 10.00
N ALA A 123 -10.84 0.04 9.63
CA ALA A 123 -11.73 1.13 10.05
C ALA A 123 -12.65 1.51 8.89
N ALA A 124 -13.96 1.48 9.12
CA ALA A 124 -14.98 1.83 8.12
C ALA A 124 -16.26 2.27 8.84
N PRO A 125 -17.26 2.81 8.13
CA PRO A 125 -18.56 3.11 8.72
C PRO A 125 -19.21 1.88 9.35
N GLU A 126 -19.92 2.09 10.45
CA GLU A 126 -20.51 1.04 11.29
C GLU A 126 -21.37 0.04 10.50
N ALA A 127 -22.17 0.53 9.54
CA ALA A 127 -23.02 -0.32 8.71
C ALA A 127 -22.22 -1.36 7.91
N TYR A 128 -21.05 -0.97 7.38
CA TYR A 128 -20.15 -1.90 6.67
C TYR A 128 -19.42 -2.83 7.63
N ILE A 129 -18.97 -2.32 8.79
CA ILE A 129 -18.33 -3.16 9.83
C ILE A 129 -19.27 -4.25 10.32
N ALA A 130 -20.57 -3.96 10.48
CA ALA A 130 -21.56 -4.95 10.87
C ALA A 130 -21.64 -6.14 9.88
N VAL A 131 -21.53 -5.86 8.57
CA VAL A 131 -21.50 -6.90 7.53
C VAL A 131 -20.17 -7.64 7.52
N LEU A 132 -19.05 -6.93 7.62
CA LEU A 132 -17.71 -7.53 7.68
C LEU A 132 -17.57 -8.48 8.87
N ASN A 133 -18.09 -8.10 10.04
CA ASN A 133 -18.05 -8.95 11.24
C ASN A 133 -18.79 -10.26 11.05
N LYS A 134 -19.95 -10.25 10.37
CA LYS A 134 -20.69 -11.50 10.07
C LYS A 134 -19.83 -12.43 9.22
N PHE A 135 -19.18 -11.90 8.19
CA PHE A 135 -18.30 -12.70 7.34
C PHE A 135 -17.06 -13.18 8.10
N HIS A 136 -16.44 -12.29 8.89
CA HIS A 136 -15.24 -12.59 9.67
C HIS A 136 -15.44 -13.72 10.68
N GLN A 137 -16.58 -13.74 11.38
CA GLN A 137 -16.94 -14.80 12.33
C GLN A 137 -16.96 -16.20 11.68
N HIS A 138 -17.34 -16.30 10.41
CA HIS A 138 -17.40 -17.56 9.69
C HIS A 138 -16.09 -17.94 8.97
N ASN A 139 -15.21 -16.97 8.74
CA ASN A 139 -13.95 -17.18 8.01
C ASN A 139 -12.75 -17.37 8.96
N THR A 140 -12.57 -16.47 9.92
CA THR A 140 -11.37 -16.43 10.78
C THR A 140 -11.70 -16.56 12.26
N THR A 141 -12.95 -16.37 12.65
CA THR A 141 -13.46 -16.33 14.03
C THR A 141 -12.94 -15.10 14.78
N CYS A 142 -11.67 -15.06 15.19
CA CYS A 142 -11.04 -13.88 15.80
C CYS A 142 -9.51 -13.99 15.77
N ALA A 143 -8.84 -12.84 15.97
CA ALA A 143 -7.40 -12.84 16.26
C ALA A 143 -7.14 -13.37 17.68
N PRO A 144 -6.01 -14.07 17.94
CA PRO A 144 -5.68 -14.58 19.28
C PRO A 144 -5.65 -13.45 20.33
N SER A 145 -6.21 -13.69 21.51
CA SER A 145 -6.36 -12.67 22.55
C SER A 145 -5.03 -12.08 23.03
N PHE A 146 -4.01 -12.91 23.19
CA PHE A 146 -2.68 -12.46 23.60
C PHE A 146 -2.02 -11.54 22.54
N VAL A 147 -2.30 -11.79 21.25
CA VAL A 147 -1.83 -10.91 20.15
C VAL A 147 -2.51 -9.55 20.23
N GLN A 148 -3.82 -9.51 20.48
CA GLN A 148 -4.55 -8.27 20.67
C GLN A 148 -3.98 -7.46 21.84
N THR A 149 -3.72 -8.10 22.99
CA THR A 149 -3.11 -7.46 24.15
C THR A 149 -1.71 -6.94 23.86
N ALA A 150 -0.85 -7.73 23.20
CA ALA A 150 0.49 -7.29 22.80
C ALA A 150 0.45 -6.09 21.84
N SER A 151 -0.55 -6.05 20.95
CA SER A 151 -0.72 -4.95 19.99
C SER A 151 -1.09 -3.63 20.65
N VAL A 152 -1.74 -3.65 21.81
CA VAL A 152 -1.99 -2.43 22.60
C VAL A 152 -0.66 -1.80 23.03
N ALA A 153 0.31 -2.61 23.49
CA ALA A 153 1.63 -2.12 23.85
C ALA A 153 2.39 -1.57 22.62
N ALA A 154 2.33 -2.29 21.49
CA ALA A 154 2.96 -1.86 20.25
C ALA A 154 2.39 -0.53 19.73
N LEU A 155 1.06 -0.34 19.79
CA LEU A 155 0.42 0.91 19.36
C LEU A 155 0.79 2.11 20.24
N ARG A 156 1.12 1.89 21.51
CA ARG A 156 1.59 2.96 22.41
C ARG A 156 3.00 3.43 22.06
N ASP A 157 3.84 2.53 21.53
CA ASP A 157 5.22 2.81 21.08
C ASP A 157 6.00 3.70 22.07
N GLU A 158 5.90 3.37 23.37
CA GLU A 158 6.43 4.21 24.47
C GLU A 158 7.95 4.43 24.36
N LYS A 159 8.67 3.52 23.70
CA LYS A 159 10.12 3.58 23.50
C LYS A 159 10.52 4.17 22.14
N ASN A 160 9.54 4.59 21.34
CA ASN A 160 9.78 5.16 19.99
C ASN A 160 10.54 4.21 19.05
N GLU A 161 10.36 2.90 19.20
CA GLU A 161 11.07 1.86 18.46
C GLU A 161 10.75 1.88 16.96
N VAL A 162 9.52 2.29 16.58
CA VAL A 162 9.12 2.45 15.18
C VAL A 162 9.99 3.48 14.47
N ASN A 163 10.24 4.64 15.09
CA ASN A 163 11.05 5.68 14.47
C ASN A 163 12.52 5.27 14.32
N ASP A 164 13.07 4.51 15.26
CA ASP A 164 14.44 4.01 15.13
C ASP A 164 14.55 2.97 14.02
N MET A 165 13.56 2.11 13.86
CA MET A 165 13.47 1.20 12.74
C MET A 165 13.35 1.95 11.39
N VAL A 166 12.55 3.03 11.33
CA VAL A 166 12.39 3.87 10.14
C VAL A 166 13.72 4.52 9.74
N LYS A 167 14.50 5.04 10.69
CA LYS A 167 15.84 5.58 10.42
C LYS A 167 16.77 4.53 9.80
N GLU A 168 16.74 3.31 10.33
CA GLU A 168 17.56 2.21 9.77
C GLU A 168 17.08 1.80 8.37
N TYR A 169 15.78 1.74 8.11
CA TYR A 169 15.27 1.50 6.76
C TYR A 169 15.65 2.63 5.80
N GLN A 170 15.59 3.88 6.23
CA GLN A 170 16.03 5.02 5.41
C GLN A 170 17.52 4.88 5.05
N ARG A 171 18.38 4.57 6.01
CA ARG A 171 19.82 4.35 5.77
C ARG A 171 20.06 3.22 4.75
N ARG A 172 19.35 2.11 4.89
CA ARG A 172 19.45 0.97 3.93
C ARG A 172 18.93 1.36 2.55
N ARG A 173 17.80 2.08 2.47
CA ARG A 173 17.26 2.60 1.23
C ARG A 173 18.28 3.46 0.50
N ASP A 174 18.86 4.45 1.19
CA ASP A 174 19.80 5.40 0.58
C ASP A 174 21.02 4.68 0.01
N TYR A 175 21.56 3.74 0.77
CA TYR A 175 22.66 2.89 0.28
C TYR A 175 22.27 2.06 -0.95
N ALA A 176 21.12 1.38 -0.89
CA ALA A 176 20.67 0.48 -1.96
C ALA A 176 20.30 1.26 -3.23
N VAL A 177 19.62 2.40 -3.10
CA VAL A 177 19.28 3.27 -4.25
C VAL A 177 20.55 3.74 -4.97
N LYS A 178 21.56 4.19 -4.22
CA LYS A 178 22.84 4.57 -4.78
C LYS A 178 23.51 3.38 -5.49
N ALA A 179 23.61 2.25 -4.82
CA ALA A 179 24.29 1.05 -5.37
C ALA A 179 23.58 0.55 -6.63
N ILE A 180 22.24 0.55 -6.70
CA ILE A 180 21.48 0.14 -7.88
C ILE A 180 21.73 1.10 -9.04
N ASN A 181 21.68 2.42 -8.81
CA ASN A 181 21.88 3.41 -9.85
C ASN A 181 23.33 3.50 -10.35
N ASP A 182 24.30 2.96 -9.60
CA ASP A 182 25.68 2.82 -10.03
C ASP A 182 25.89 1.58 -10.97
N ILE A 183 24.89 0.68 -11.08
CA ILE A 183 24.97 -0.51 -11.95
C ILE A 183 24.53 -0.14 -13.37
N PRO A 184 25.41 -0.31 -14.40
CA PRO A 184 25.01 -0.02 -15.78
C PRO A 184 23.78 -0.82 -16.22
N GLY A 185 22.77 -0.13 -16.73
CA GLY A 185 21.56 -0.76 -17.22
C GLY A 185 20.45 -0.91 -16.19
N LEU A 186 20.67 -0.54 -14.94
CA LEU A 186 19.65 -0.48 -13.91
C LEU A 186 19.39 0.98 -13.48
N SER A 187 18.18 1.25 -13.05
CA SER A 187 17.82 2.50 -12.38
C SER A 187 16.67 2.28 -11.41
N CYS A 188 16.51 3.18 -10.46
CA CYS A 188 15.33 3.22 -9.61
C CYS A 188 15.08 4.65 -9.08
N LEU A 189 13.82 4.97 -8.86
CA LEU A 189 13.48 6.16 -8.07
C LEU A 189 13.78 5.90 -6.59
N CYS A 190 14.07 6.98 -5.86
CA CYS A 190 14.19 6.90 -4.41
C CYS A 190 12.81 6.76 -3.79
N PRO A 191 12.48 5.64 -3.13
CA PRO A 191 11.17 5.43 -2.54
C PRO A 191 10.92 6.41 -1.39
N LYS A 192 9.69 6.91 -1.29
CA LYS A 192 9.25 7.82 -0.23
C LYS A 192 8.67 7.08 0.99
N GLY A 193 8.32 5.81 0.82
CA GLY A 193 7.78 4.98 1.89
C GLY A 193 7.94 3.48 1.64
N ALA A 194 7.41 2.67 2.54
CA ALA A 194 7.55 1.22 2.60
C ALA A 194 9.04 0.78 2.68
N PHE A 195 9.36 -0.47 2.37
CA PHE A 195 10.73 -0.98 2.37
C PHE A 195 11.07 -1.68 1.04
N TYR A 196 10.52 -1.19 -0.07
CA TYR A 196 10.73 -1.72 -1.40
C TYR A 196 11.49 -0.73 -2.25
N ILE A 197 12.31 -1.25 -3.16
CA ILE A 197 12.90 -0.50 -4.26
C ILE A 197 12.44 -1.17 -5.55
N PHE A 198 11.77 -0.41 -6.41
CA PHE A 198 11.24 -0.91 -7.67
C PHE A 198 12.23 -0.60 -8.79
N ILE A 199 13.01 -1.61 -9.17
CA ILE A 199 14.15 -1.45 -10.09
C ILE A 199 13.65 -1.46 -11.54
N ASN A 200 14.04 -0.45 -12.30
CA ASN A 200 13.87 -0.41 -13.74
C ASN A 200 15.04 -1.13 -14.42
N CYS A 201 14.73 -2.24 -15.10
CA CYS A 201 15.68 -3.07 -15.83
C CYS A 201 15.42 -3.10 -17.35
N LYS A 202 14.62 -2.15 -17.87
CA LYS A 202 14.20 -2.14 -19.30
C LYS A 202 15.37 -2.14 -20.26
N SER A 203 16.47 -1.45 -19.92
CA SER A 203 17.67 -1.36 -20.78
C SER A 203 18.42 -2.67 -20.92
N LEU A 204 18.18 -3.67 -20.06
CA LEU A 204 18.78 -5.00 -20.18
C LEU A 204 18.11 -5.86 -21.27
N GLY A 205 17.01 -5.38 -21.88
CA GLY A 205 16.37 -6.03 -23.03
C GLY A 205 15.70 -7.38 -22.72
N LYS A 206 15.55 -7.74 -21.43
CA LYS A 206 14.88 -8.98 -20.99
C LYS A 206 13.57 -8.66 -20.27
N PRO A 207 12.53 -9.50 -20.44
CA PRO A 207 11.36 -9.45 -19.57
C PRO A 207 11.74 -9.63 -18.10
N SER A 208 11.08 -8.89 -17.19
CA SER A 208 11.43 -8.91 -15.75
C SER A 208 11.33 -10.30 -15.11
N ALA A 209 10.37 -11.13 -15.54
CA ALA A 209 10.25 -12.51 -15.03
C ALA A 209 11.44 -13.39 -15.47
N GLU A 210 11.90 -13.24 -16.72
CA GLU A 210 13.09 -13.96 -17.23
C GLU A 210 14.35 -13.50 -16.52
N LEU A 211 14.48 -12.19 -16.29
CA LEU A 211 15.60 -11.64 -15.53
C LEU A 211 15.62 -12.15 -14.08
N ALA A 212 14.46 -12.21 -13.42
CA ALA A 212 14.34 -12.74 -12.07
C ALA A 212 14.77 -14.23 -12.01
N SER A 213 14.32 -15.06 -12.96
CA SER A 213 14.74 -16.46 -13.05
C SER A 213 16.26 -16.57 -13.29
N TYR A 214 16.81 -15.76 -14.20
CA TYR A 214 18.25 -15.72 -14.46
C TYR A 214 19.05 -15.36 -13.21
N LEU A 215 18.63 -14.32 -12.46
CA LEU A 215 19.30 -13.91 -11.23
C LEU A 215 19.27 -15.03 -10.17
N LEU A 216 18.15 -15.71 -10.03
CA LEU A 216 17.99 -16.82 -9.10
C LEU A 216 18.84 -18.04 -9.52
N ASP A 217 18.73 -18.44 -10.79
CA ASP A 217 19.30 -19.71 -11.26
C ASP A 217 20.81 -19.63 -11.55
N GLU A 218 21.27 -18.52 -12.11
CA GLU A 218 22.67 -18.35 -12.54
C GLU A 218 23.48 -17.53 -11.53
N ALA A 219 22.96 -16.38 -11.09
CA ALA A 219 23.68 -15.51 -10.17
C ALA A 219 23.48 -15.87 -8.69
N LYS A 220 22.50 -16.72 -8.37
CA LYS A 220 22.18 -17.18 -7.01
C LYS A 220 21.79 -16.02 -6.06
N ILE A 221 21.08 -15.05 -6.61
CA ILE A 221 20.61 -13.84 -5.89
C ILE A 221 19.08 -13.90 -5.73
#